data_6b485febf5fe1b5cd384226d8ff41daf
#
_entry.id   6b485febf5fe1b5cd384226d8ff41daf
#
_cell.length_a   1.000
_cell.length_b   1.000
_cell.length_c   1.000
_cell.angle_alpha   90.00
_cell.angle_beta   90.00
_cell.angle_gamma   90.00
#
_symmetry.space_group_name_H-M   'P 1'
#
loop_
_entity.id
_entity.type
_entity.pdbx_description
1 polymer ?
#
loop_
_entity_poly.entity_id
_entity_poly.type
_entity_poly.pdbx_seq_one_letter_code
_entity_poly.pdbx_strand_id
1 'polypeptide(L)'
;MEFPDPPWLNQFRASTNSFLSQYEPLTLLLSPLFALLLAQILQSFFLVIHERGLKATIISWCLVLINTLTLRSRSYIGGNEHEGHFSLINEACSMFAHTNPLHLSVFPSVVRFEAEVVAMTAALLGSKEKTSGGQICGNMTSGGTESILLAVKSSRDYMKAKKGITKPEMIIPVSAHSAYDKAAQYFKIKLWRVPVDKEFRADVKAVNRHINKNTIMIVGSAPGFPHGIIDPIEDLGDLASSYGICLHVDLCLGGFVLPFARKLGYPVPPFDFTVQGVTSISVDVHKYGLAPKGTSVVLYRNHEIRKHQFVAVTEWTGGLYVSPTIAGSRPGGLIAGAWAAMISLGFEGYLENTREIMEASKSIQKGIQDIPELFIIGRPDMSIIAFGSDVVDIFEVNDVMSSKGWHLNALQRPNSVHICVTLQHVPVVQIFLKDLRDSVQTVKENPGPVNGGFAPIYGAAGKMPDRGMVQDLLIEFMDSSC
;
A
#
# COMPACT_ATOMS: atom_id res chain seq x y z
N MET A 1 -15.95 39.89 66.46
CA MET A 1 -16.15 38.72 67.34
C MET A 1 -15.94 37.48 66.51
N GLU A 2 -14.76 36.88 66.63
CA GLU A 2 -14.53 35.56 66.02
C GLU A 2 -15.17 34.52 66.92
N PHE A 3 -16.07 33.74 66.40
CA PHE A 3 -16.63 32.61 67.15
C PHE A 3 -15.58 31.53 67.21
N PRO A 4 -15.28 30.93 68.38
CA PRO A 4 -14.33 29.86 68.47
C PRO A 4 -14.82 28.64 67.66
N ASP A 5 -13.90 28.05 66.90
CA ASP A 5 -14.19 26.83 66.17
C ASP A 5 -14.78 25.74 67.08
N PRO A 6 -15.85 25.05 66.64
CA PRO A 6 -16.46 24.02 67.50
C PRO A 6 -15.46 22.88 67.77
N PRO A 7 -15.49 22.28 68.98
CA PRO A 7 -14.51 21.26 69.39
C PRO A 7 -14.36 20.09 68.45
N TRP A 8 -15.40 19.67 67.76
CA TRP A 8 -15.37 18.61 66.75
C TRP A 8 -14.53 18.99 65.53
N LEU A 9 -14.47 20.25 65.13
CA LEU A 9 -13.70 20.71 63.96
C LEU A 9 -12.21 20.66 64.25
N ASN A 10 -11.78 20.98 65.48
CA ASN A 10 -10.39 20.87 65.91
C ASN A 10 -9.94 19.42 65.98
N GLN A 11 -10.81 18.53 66.49
CA GLN A 11 -10.56 17.10 66.55
C GLN A 11 -10.47 16.48 65.16
N PHE A 12 -11.34 16.89 64.22
CA PHE A 12 -11.31 16.49 62.82
C PHE A 12 -10.02 16.97 62.13
N ARG A 13 -9.62 18.24 62.30
CA ARG A 13 -8.35 18.77 61.78
C ARG A 13 -7.14 18.02 62.30
N ALA A 14 -7.09 17.74 63.60
CA ALA A 14 -5.99 16.99 64.22
C ALA A 14 -5.90 15.54 63.67
N SER A 15 -7.01 14.84 63.57
CA SER A 15 -7.10 13.51 63.01
C SER A 15 -6.70 13.46 61.52
N THR A 16 -7.17 14.44 60.73
CA THR A 16 -6.85 14.57 59.30
C THR A 16 -5.38 14.90 59.09
N ASN A 17 -4.81 15.82 59.88
CA ASN A 17 -3.40 16.15 59.77
C ASN A 17 -2.50 14.97 60.20
N SER A 18 -2.88 14.19 61.24
CA SER A 18 -2.19 12.97 61.61
C SER A 18 -2.22 11.89 60.53
N PHE A 19 -3.35 11.75 59.83
CA PHE A 19 -3.47 10.84 58.71
C PHE A 19 -2.64 11.31 57.49
N LEU A 20 -2.74 12.59 57.13
CA LEU A 20 -2.02 13.18 56.01
C LEU A 20 -0.48 13.19 56.18
N SER A 21 0.00 13.31 57.46
CA SER A 21 1.44 13.28 57.75
C SER A 21 2.10 11.93 57.52
N GLN A 22 1.33 10.87 57.25
CA GLN A 22 1.84 9.54 56.94
C GLN A 22 2.22 9.38 55.45
N TYR A 23 1.87 10.35 54.61
CA TYR A 23 2.12 10.29 53.15
C TYR A 23 3.11 11.37 52.72
N GLU A 24 3.93 11.05 51.71
CA GLU A 24 4.82 12.04 51.11
C GLU A 24 4.05 13.22 50.49
N PRO A 25 4.54 14.45 50.60
CA PRO A 25 3.86 15.65 50.09
C PRO A 25 3.45 15.55 48.62
N LEU A 26 4.26 14.88 47.79
CA LEU A 26 3.98 14.66 46.37
C LEU A 26 2.79 13.74 46.18
N THR A 27 2.66 12.69 46.99
CA THR A 27 1.52 11.75 46.94
C THR A 27 0.21 12.44 47.35
N LEU A 28 0.26 13.33 48.36
CA LEU A 28 -0.90 14.13 48.76
C LEU A 28 -1.37 15.11 47.71
N LEU A 29 -0.45 15.62 46.89
CA LEU A 29 -0.74 16.57 45.80
C LEU A 29 -1.26 15.86 44.55
N LEU A 30 -0.72 14.69 44.23
CA LEU A 30 -1.07 13.93 43.00
C LEU A 30 -2.32 13.06 43.18
N SER A 31 -2.61 12.57 44.43
CA SER A 31 -3.77 11.68 44.61
C SER A 31 -5.13 12.31 44.32
N PRO A 32 -5.43 13.59 44.66
CA PRO A 32 -6.68 14.22 44.24
C PRO A 32 -6.78 14.45 42.75
N LEU A 33 -5.66 14.80 42.07
CA LEU A 33 -5.59 14.94 40.62
C LEU A 33 -5.84 13.60 39.93
N PHE A 34 -5.24 12.54 40.43
CA PHE A 34 -5.48 11.19 39.91
C PHE A 34 -6.92 10.73 40.14
N ALA A 35 -7.50 11.02 41.31
CA ALA A 35 -8.90 10.70 41.61
C ALA A 35 -9.87 11.47 40.72
N LEU A 36 -9.62 12.76 40.44
CA LEU A 36 -10.40 13.57 39.49
C LEU A 36 -10.30 13.04 38.07
N LEU A 37 -9.10 12.70 37.63
CA LEU A 37 -8.88 12.11 36.31
C LEU A 37 -9.60 10.77 36.16
N LEU A 38 -9.51 9.91 37.17
CA LEU A 38 -10.23 8.63 37.21
C LEU A 38 -11.73 8.82 37.23
N ALA A 39 -12.25 9.79 37.96
CA ALA A 39 -13.68 10.12 37.96
C ALA A 39 -14.15 10.62 36.58
N GLN A 40 -13.38 11.45 35.88
CA GLN A 40 -13.69 11.90 34.52
C GLN A 40 -13.67 10.74 33.52
N ILE A 41 -12.70 9.84 33.63
CA ILE A 41 -12.62 8.64 32.76
C ILE A 41 -13.85 7.75 33.01
N LEU A 42 -14.20 7.49 34.28
CA LEU A 42 -15.39 6.70 34.63
C LEU A 42 -16.68 7.35 34.15
N GLN A 43 -16.82 8.65 34.31
CA GLN A 43 -17.99 9.40 33.84
C GLN A 43 -18.11 9.31 32.30
N SER A 44 -17.02 9.52 31.58
CA SER A 44 -16.98 9.35 30.11
C SER A 44 -17.34 7.93 29.69
N PHE A 45 -16.83 6.93 30.41
CA PHE A 45 -17.14 5.52 30.15
C PHE A 45 -18.63 5.22 30.37
N PHE A 46 -19.23 5.73 31.45
CA PHE A 46 -20.67 5.56 31.71
C PHE A 46 -21.56 6.28 30.67
N LEU A 47 -21.13 7.46 30.20
CA LEU A 47 -21.86 8.18 29.14
C LEU A 47 -21.85 7.38 27.83
N VAL A 48 -20.68 6.85 27.44
CA VAL A 48 -20.57 6.02 26.23
C VAL A 48 -21.37 4.72 26.34
N ILE A 49 -21.41 4.09 27.52
CA ILE A 49 -22.27 2.92 27.76
C ILE A 49 -23.75 3.28 27.66
N HIS A 50 -24.13 4.43 28.20
CA HIS A 50 -25.53 4.88 28.16
C HIS A 50 -25.99 5.16 26.73
N GLU A 51 -25.13 5.78 25.92
CA GLU A 51 -25.45 6.14 24.52
C GLU A 51 -25.39 4.94 23.55
N ARG A 52 -24.43 4.06 23.70
CA ARG A 52 -24.13 2.98 22.72
C ARG A 52 -24.48 1.58 23.20
N GLY A 53 -24.75 1.41 24.49
CA GLY A 53 -24.95 0.12 25.14
C GLY A 53 -23.64 -0.59 25.49
N LEU A 54 -23.67 -1.38 26.57
CA LEU A 54 -22.49 -2.05 27.13
C LEU A 54 -21.76 -2.95 26.10
N LYS A 55 -22.54 -3.74 25.33
CA LYS A 55 -21.97 -4.67 24.34
C LYS A 55 -21.21 -3.94 23.23
N ALA A 56 -21.81 -2.89 22.66
CA ALA A 56 -21.17 -2.09 21.63
C ALA A 56 -19.92 -1.36 22.15
N THR A 57 -19.96 -0.88 23.39
CA THR A 57 -18.82 -0.23 24.05
C THR A 57 -17.67 -1.21 24.25
N ILE A 58 -17.93 -2.42 24.79
CA ILE A 58 -16.90 -3.46 24.96
C ILE A 58 -16.29 -3.85 23.61
N ILE A 59 -17.11 -4.07 22.57
CA ILE A 59 -16.61 -4.37 21.22
C ILE A 59 -15.72 -3.24 20.69
N SER A 60 -16.14 -1.99 20.85
CA SER A 60 -15.34 -0.83 20.43
C SER A 60 -13.99 -0.76 21.17
N TRP A 61 -13.98 -0.98 22.49
CA TRP A 61 -12.73 -1.02 23.27
C TRP A 61 -11.83 -2.19 22.90
N CYS A 62 -12.40 -3.38 22.67
CA CYS A 62 -11.65 -4.53 22.16
C CYS A 62 -11.04 -4.25 20.80
N LEU A 63 -11.79 -3.62 19.90
CA LEU A 63 -11.28 -3.22 18.57
C LEU A 63 -10.17 -2.17 18.68
N VAL A 64 -10.30 -1.17 19.57
CA VAL A 64 -9.23 -0.20 19.84
C VAL A 64 -7.99 -0.90 20.41
N LEU A 65 -8.16 -1.82 21.37
CA LEU A 65 -7.04 -2.58 21.94
C LEU A 65 -6.36 -3.47 20.89
N ILE A 66 -7.14 -4.19 20.09
CA ILE A 66 -6.64 -5.01 18.99
C ILE A 66 -5.90 -4.11 17.98
N ASN A 67 -6.48 -2.99 17.57
CA ASN A 67 -5.83 -2.03 16.68
C ASN A 67 -4.53 -1.49 17.29
N THR A 68 -4.52 -1.15 18.57
CA THR A 68 -3.31 -0.66 19.26
C THR A 68 -2.22 -1.73 19.33
N LEU A 69 -2.59 -3.00 19.50
CA LEU A 69 -1.67 -4.13 19.46
C LEU A 69 -1.15 -4.45 18.06
N THR A 70 -1.99 -4.29 17.04
CA THR A 70 -1.63 -4.50 15.62
C THR A 70 -0.91 -3.31 15.00
N LEU A 71 -1.14 -2.08 15.48
CA LEU A 71 -0.44 -0.87 15.04
C LEU A 71 1.06 -0.82 15.43
N ARG A 72 1.56 -1.80 16.17
CA ARG A 72 3.00 -1.92 16.42
C ARG A 72 3.82 -2.40 15.23
N SER A 73 3.20 -2.90 14.17
CA SER A 73 3.93 -3.18 12.93
C SER A 73 4.08 -1.91 12.09
N ARG A 74 5.17 -1.18 12.31
CA ARG A 74 5.45 0.14 11.73
C ARG A 74 5.90 0.07 10.27
N SER A 75 5.20 -0.65 9.38
CA SER A 75 5.77 -0.68 8.01
C SER A 75 4.88 -1.12 6.88
N TYR A 76 3.60 -1.35 7.10
CA TYR A 76 2.75 -1.66 5.97
C TYR A 76 2.19 -0.37 5.32
N ILE A 77 2.31 -0.27 3.98
CA ILE A 77 1.84 0.90 3.24
C ILE A 77 0.34 1.11 3.46
N GLY A 78 -0.03 2.32 3.88
CA GLY A 78 -1.41 2.73 4.10
C GLY A 78 -1.86 2.53 5.54
N GLY A 79 -1.35 3.32 6.43
CA GLY A 79 -1.82 3.53 7.81
C GLY A 79 -2.27 4.97 7.96
N ASN A 80 -2.92 5.28 9.08
CA ASN A 80 -3.28 6.64 9.39
C ASN A 80 -2.11 7.40 9.96
N GLU A 81 -1.95 8.51 9.42
CA GLU A 81 -0.90 9.42 9.77
C GLU A 81 -1.45 10.78 10.18
N HIS A 82 -2.71 11.07 9.87
CA HIS A 82 -3.38 12.32 10.22
C HIS A 82 -4.54 12.08 11.19
N GLU A 83 -4.61 12.87 12.25
CA GLU A 83 -5.71 12.83 13.20
C GLU A 83 -7.06 13.09 12.50
N GLY A 84 -8.03 12.22 12.75
CA GLY A 84 -9.36 12.31 12.14
C GLY A 84 -9.52 11.67 10.76
N HIS A 85 -8.44 11.40 10.01
CA HIS A 85 -8.53 10.84 8.66
C HIS A 85 -9.23 9.48 8.64
N PHE A 86 -8.86 8.55 9.53
CA PHE A 86 -9.54 7.26 9.64
C PHE A 86 -10.99 7.38 10.08
N SER A 87 -11.28 8.30 11.00
CA SER A 87 -12.66 8.51 11.46
C SER A 87 -13.56 8.90 10.29
N LEU A 88 -13.13 9.86 9.48
CA LEU A 88 -13.85 10.31 8.28
C LEU A 88 -14.06 9.17 7.27
N ILE A 89 -13.00 8.42 6.97
CA ILE A 89 -13.07 7.31 6.02
C ILE A 89 -14.02 6.21 6.52
N ASN A 90 -13.92 5.85 7.80
CA ASN A 90 -14.77 4.81 8.39
C ASN A 90 -16.24 5.23 8.42
N GLU A 91 -16.52 6.50 8.68
CA GLU A 91 -17.87 7.05 8.60
C GLU A 91 -18.41 6.98 7.17
N ALA A 92 -17.64 7.42 6.18
CA ALA A 92 -18.02 7.32 4.77
C ALA A 92 -18.27 5.85 4.36
N CYS A 93 -17.39 4.92 4.75
CA CYS A 93 -17.59 3.50 4.48
C CYS A 93 -18.89 2.98 5.12
N SER A 94 -19.16 3.34 6.36
CA SER A 94 -20.35 2.91 7.11
C SER A 94 -21.64 3.44 6.47
N MET A 95 -21.69 4.71 6.09
CA MET A 95 -22.85 5.35 5.46
C MET A 95 -23.24 4.67 4.14
N PHE A 96 -22.28 4.17 3.38
CA PHE A 96 -22.49 3.58 2.07
C PHE A 96 -22.31 2.04 2.03
N ALA A 97 -22.22 1.38 3.19
CA ALA A 97 -21.96 -0.05 3.30
C ALA A 97 -22.94 -0.95 2.55
N HIS A 98 -24.20 -0.53 2.45
CA HIS A 98 -25.28 -1.29 1.79
C HIS A 98 -25.53 -0.89 0.33
N THR A 99 -24.65 -0.09 -0.27
CA THR A 99 -24.82 0.40 -1.64
C THR A 99 -23.98 -0.43 -2.63
N ASN A 100 -24.48 -0.52 -3.87
CA ASN A 100 -23.86 -1.32 -4.93
C ASN A 100 -23.96 -0.59 -6.28
N PRO A 101 -22.84 -0.09 -6.85
CA PRO A 101 -22.85 0.66 -8.10
C PRO A 101 -23.22 -0.17 -9.34
N LEU A 102 -23.43 -1.48 -9.22
CA LEU A 102 -23.98 -2.28 -10.31
C LEU A 102 -25.38 -1.80 -10.70
N HIS A 103 -26.15 -1.31 -9.73
CA HIS A 103 -27.50 -0.76 -9.93
C HIS A 103 -27.45 0.77 -10.07
N LEU A 104 -27.07 1.25 -11.25
CA LEU A 104 -26.79 2.67 -11.54
C LEU A 104 -27.92 3.63 -11.15
N SER A 105 -29.18 3.24 -11.40
CA SER A 105 -30.36 4.05 -11.10
C SER A 105 -30.73 4.07 -9.61
N VAL A 106 -30.31 3.04 -8.86
CA VAL A 106 -30.65 2.93 -7.42
C VAL A 106 -29.63 3.66 -6.56
N PHE A 107 -28.34 3.62 -6.95
CA PHE A 107 -27.25 4.18 -6.17
C PHE A 107 -26.41 5.22 -6.95
N PRO A 108 -27.03 6.30 -7.47
CA PRO A 108 -26.36 7.27 -8.34
C PRO A 108 -25.19 7.99 -7.65
N SER A 109 -25.27 8.20 -6.33
CA SER A 109 -24.19 8.87 -5.57
C SER A 109 -22.90 8.06 -5.60
N VAL A 110 -22.96 6.73 -5.40
CA VAL A 110 -21.79 5.86 -5.40
C VAL A 110 -21.19 5.76 -6.81
N VAL A 111 -22.03 5.73 -7.83
CA VAL A 111 -21.58 5.78 -9.23
C VAL A 111 -20.82 7.08 -9.52
N ARG A 112 -21.32 8.21 -9.00
CA ARG A 112 -20.65 9.49 -9.10
C ARG A 112 -19.32 9.50 -8.34
N PHE A 113 -19.27 8.98 -7.12
CA PHE A 113 -18.01 8.87 -6.35
C PHE A 113 -16.95 8.05 -7.10
N GLU A 114 -17.32 6.91 -7.68
CA GLU A 114 -16.39 6.14 -8.53
C GLU A 114 -15.88 6.97 -9.71
N ALA A 115 -16.76 7.65 -10.41
CA ALA A 115 -16.39 8.48 -11.55
C ALA A 115 -15.44 9.63 -11.14
N GLU A 116 -15.67 10.26 -9.99
CA GLU A 116 -14.82 11.32 -9.46
C GLU A 116 -13.45 10.79 -9.01
N VAL A 117 -13.38 9.64 -8.32
CA VAL A 117 -12.10 8.97 -7.96
C VAL A 117 -11.28 8.67 -9.21
N VAL A 118 -11.91 8.09 -10.23
CA VAL A 118 -11.26 7.80 -11.52
C VAL A 118 -10.77 9.09 -12.20
N ALA A 119 -11.60 10.14 -12.23
CA ALA A 119 -11.24 11.42 -12.85
C ALA A 119 -10.09 12.11 -12.13
N MET A 120 -10.11 12.15 -10.77
CA MET A 120 -9.03 12.71 -9.97
C MET A 120 -7.72 11.95 -10.17
N THR A 121 -7.77 10.61 -10.17
CA THR A 121 -6.60 9.76 -10.42
C THR A 121 -6.04 9.99 -11.84
N ALA A 122 -6.91 10.05 -12.84
CA ALA A 122 -6.50 10.35 -14.20
C ALA A 122 -5.88 11.74 -14.35
N ALA A 123 -6.39 12.73 -13.61
CA ALA A 123 -5.86 14.09 -13.61
C ALA A 123 -4.42 14.18 -13.06
N LEU A 124 -4.09 13.35 -12.08
CA LEU A 124 -2.73 13.24 -11.55
C LEU A 124 -1.76 12.62 -12.58
N LEU A 125 -2.27 11.79 -13.49
CA LEU A 125 -1.47 10.94 -14.39
C LEU A 125 -1.53 11.40 -15.86
N GLY A 126 -1.62 12.71 -16.08
CA GLY A 126 -1.42 13.31 -17.38
C GLY A 126 -2.67 13.41 -18.26
N SER A 127 -3.90 13.19 -17.72
CA SER A 127 -5.12 13.30 -18.55
C SER A 127 -5.39 14.71 -19.09
N LYS A 128 -4.88 15.73 -18.43
CA LYS A 128 -5.01 17.14 -18.82
C LYS A 128 -3.99 17.58 -19.88
N GLU A 129 -2.98 16.75 -20.12
CA GLU A 129 -1.94 17.04 -21.11
C GLU A 129 -2.43 16.77 -22.52
N LYS A 130 -2.03 17.61 -23.48
CA LYS A 130 -2.42 17.45 -24.90
C LYS A 130 -1.99 16.11 -25.50
N THR A 131 -0.87 15.58 -25.01
CA THR A 131 -0.30 14.28 -25.44
C THR A 131 -1.13 13.08 -25.03
N SER A 132 -2.02 13.21 -24.04
CA SER A 132 -2.85 12.10 -23.58
C SER A 132 -4.01 11.74 -24.51
N GLY A 133 -4.36 12.61 -25.46
CA GLY A 133 -5.51 12.44 -26.36
C GLY A 133 -6.87 12.72 -25.72
N GLY A 134 -6.90 13.18 -24.45
CA GLY A 134 -8.12 13.68 -23.77
C GLY A 134 -9.23 12.66 -23.46
N GLN A 135 -8.97 11.35 -23.60
CA GLN A 135 -9.99 10.29 -23.48
C GLN A 135 -9.69 9.28 -22.36
N ILE A 136 -8.79 9.62 -21.42
CA ILE A 136 -8.45 8.69 -20.35
C ILE A 136 -9.69 8.35 -19.55
N CYS A 137 -9.91 7.06 -19.35
CA CYS A 137 -11.06 6.50 -18.67
C CYS A 137 -10.65 5.27 -17.86
N GLY A 138 -11.50 4.83 -16.93
CA GLY A 138 -11.15 3.71 -16.08
C GLY A 138 -12.29 3.24 -15.19
N ASN A 139 -11.96 2.38 -14.23
CA ASN A 139 -12.85 1.91 -13.17
C ASN A 139 -12.08 1.72 -11.88
N MET A 140 -12.76 1.82 -10.76
CA MET A 140 -12.26 1.30 -9.49
C MET A 140 -12.30 -0.23 -9.50
N THR A 141 -11.38 -0.82 -8.76
CA THR A 141 -11.21 -2.27 -8.57
C THR A 141 -10.95 -2.58 -7.10
N SER A 142 -10.99 -3.85 -6.73
CA SER A 142 -10.78 -4.33 -5.36
C SER A 142 -9.31 -4.32 -4.91
N GLY A 143 -8.37 -3.95 -5.78
CA GLY A 143 -6.94 -3.90 -5.48
C GLY A 143 -6.08 -3.99 -6.73
N GLY A 144 -4.77 -3.73 -6.58
CA GLY A 144 -3.81 -3.72 -7.68
C GLY A 144 -3.81 -5.00 -8.50
N THR A 145 -3.96 -6.15 -7.86
CA THR A 145 -4.08 -7.44 -8.57
C THR A 145 -5.25 -7.45 -9.54
N GLU A 146 -6.44 -7.00 -9.16
CA GLU A 146 -7.59 -6.91 -10.07
C GLU A 146 -7.36 -5.88 -11.16
N SER A 147 -6.78 -4.72 -10.84
CA SER A 147 -6.41 -3.71 -11.83
C SER A 147 -5.49 -4.27 -12.91
N ILE A 148 -4.46 -5.01 -12.52
CA ILE A 148 -3.52 -5.70 -13.43
C ILE A 148 -4.25 -6.76 -14.25
N LEU A 149 -5.07 -7.61 -13.63
CA LEU A 149 -5.85 -8.65 -14.32
C LEU A 149 -6.73 -8.03 -15.41
N LEU A 150 -7.43 -6.93 -15.10
CA LEU A 150 -8.29 -6.23 -16.05
C LEU A 150 -7.51 -5.57 -17.18
N ALA A 151 -6.35 -4.96 -16.89
CA ALA A 151 -5.48 -4.38 -17.91
C ALA A 151 -4.97 -5.46 -18.89
N VAL A 152 -4.54 -6.61 -18.35
CA VAL A 152 -4.08 -7.76 -19.15
C VAL A 152 -5.23 -8.34 -20.00
N LYS A 153 -6.40 -8.55 -19.39
CA LYS A 153 -7.61 -9.04 -20.11
C LYS A 153 -8.01 -8.08 -21.24
N SER A 154 -8.05 -6.79 -20.94
CA SER A 154 -8.43 -5.77 -21.93
C SER A 154 -7.43 -5.70 -23.09
N SER A 155 -6.12 -5.74 -22.77
CA SER A 155 -5.07 -5.76 -23.80
C SER A 155 -5.14 -7.01 -24.67
N ARG A 156 -5.38 -8.19 -24.08
CA ARG A 156 -5.55 -9.46 -24.81
C ARG A 156 -6.72 -9.36 -25.81
N ASP A 157 -7.88 -8.94 -25.34
CA ASP A 157 -9.09 -8.93 -26.15
C ASP A 157 -9.07 -7.80 -27.19
N TYR A 158 -8.48 -6.66 -26.85
CA TYR A 158 -8.23 -5.57 -27.80
C TYR A 158 -7.28 -6.00 -28.92
N MET A 159 -6.17 -6.65 -28.60
CA MET A 159 -5.20 -7.11 -29.60
C MET A 159 -5.74 -8.27 -30.43
N LYS A 160 -6.60 -9.12 -29.87
CA LYS A 160 -7.35 -10.12 -30.64
C LYS A 160 -8.28 -9.43 -31.65
N ALA A 161 -9.03 -8.41 -31.24
CA ALA A 161 -9.93 -7.68 -32.12
C ALA A 161 -9.19 -6.87 -33.22
N LYS A 162 -8.07 -6.21 -32.82
CA LYS A 162 -7.32 -5.31 -33.71
C LYS A 162 -6.36 -6.02 -34.64
N LYS A 163 -5.70 -7.08 -34.20
CA LYS A 163 -4.64 -7.77 -34.94
C LYS A 163 -4.90 -9.28 -35.15
N GLY A 164 -6.03 -9.81 -34.71
CA GLY A 164 -6.36 -11.24 -34.83
C GLY A 164 -5.46 -12.16 -33.98
N ILE A 165 -4.82 -11.68 -32.93
CA ILE A 165 -3.91 -12.48 -32.11
C ILE A 165 -4.71 -13.49 -31.29
N THR A 166 -4.50 -14.79 -31.55
CA THR A 166 -5.18 -15.91 -30.87
C THR A 166 -4.26 -16.69 -29.93
N LYS A 167 -2.95 -16.50 -30.03
CA LYS A 167 -1.94 -17.09 -29.14
C LYS A 167 -1.19 -15.96 -28.41
N PRO A 168 -1.83 -15.28 -27.45
CA PRO A 168 -1.29 -14.08 -26.86
C PRO A 168 -0.02 -14.34 -26.06
N GLU A 169 0.95 -13.44 -26.17
CA GLU A 169 2.19 -13.43 -25.43
C GLU A 169 2.38 -12.06 -24.74
N MET A 170 2.89 -12.08 -23.51
CA MET A 170 3.17 -10.89 -22.71
C MET A 170 4.64 -10.87 -22.28
N ILE A 171 5.28 -9.71 -22.26
CA ILE A 171 6.67 -9.53 -21.89
C ILE A 171 6.72 -8.66 -20.62
N ILE A 172 7.39 -9.19 -19.58
CA ILE A 172 7.57 -8.50 -18.29
C ILE A 172 9.00 -8.56 -17.83
N PRO A 173 9.54 -7.56 -17.12
CA PRO A 173 10.81 -7.70 -16.41
C PRO A 173 10.65 -8.67 -15.22
N VAL A 174 11.74 -9.31 -14.81
CA VAL A 174 11.76 -10.23 -13.64
C VAL A 174 11.38 -9.54 -12.34
N SER A 175 11.46 -8.21 -12.29
CA SER A 175 11.06 -7.35 -11.17
C SER A 175 9.56 -7.03 -11.13
N ALA A 176 8.80 -7.36 -12.18
CA ALA A 176 7.36 -7.08 -12.23
C ALA A 176 6.58 -7.86 -11.15
N HIS A 177 5.46 -7.30 -10.72
CA HIS A 177 4.62 -7.87 -9.67
C HIS A 177 4.06 -9.25 -10.07
N SER A 178 3.98 -10.19 -9.12
CA SER A 178 3.49 -11.57 -9.34
C SER A 178 2.05 -11.67 -9.87
N ALA A 179 1.27 -10.59 -9.81
CA ALA A 179 -0.06 -10.54 -10.40
C ALA A 179 -0.05 -10.75 -11.92
N TYR A 180 1.06 -10.47 -12.62
CA TYR A 180 1.20 -10.78 -14.06
C TYR A 180 1.33 -12.29 -14.31
N ASP A 181 1.99 -13.03 -13.41
CA ASP A 181 2.03 -14.49 -13.45
C ASP A 181 0.62 -15.06 -13.29
N LYS A 182 -0.13 -14.54 -12.32
CA LYS A 182 -1.52 -14.90 -12.08
C LYS A 182 -2.39 -14.60 -13.30
N ALA A 183 -2.24 -13.41 -13.91
CA ALA A 183 -2.94 -13.03 -15.12
C ALA A 183 -2.63 -13.97 -16.31
N ALA A 184 -1.34 -14.29 -16.49
CA ALA A 184 -0.90 -15.20 -17.54
C ALA A 184 -1.52 -16.59 -17.39
N GLN A 185 -1.56 -17.12 -16.15
CA GLN A 185 -2.20 -18.39 -15.84
C GLN A 185 -3.71 -18.37 -16.11
N TYR A 186 -4.42 -17.37 -15.60
CA TYR A 186 -5.88 -17.27 -15.71
C TYR A 186 -6.34 -17.07 -17.16
N PHE A 187 -5.63 -16.25 -17.91
CA PHE A 187 -6.03 -15.87 -19.27
C PHE A 187 -5.30 -16.66 -20.37
N LYS A 188 -4.52 -17.69 -19.99
CA LYS A 188 -3.78 -18.55 -20.92
C LYS A 188 -2.87 -17.77 -21.86
N ILE A 189 -2.10 -16.84 -21.27
CA ILE A 189 -1.14 -15.99 -21.98
C ILE A 189 0.27 -16.55 -21.75
N LYS A 190 1.03 -16.70 -22.83
CA LYS A 190 2.45 -17.07 -22.70
C LYS A 190 3.24 -15.90 -22.13
N LEU A 191 3.98 -16.15 -21.06
CA LEU A 191 4.73 -15.12 -20.35
C LEU A 191 6.23 -15.23 -20.68
N TRP A 192 6.81 -14.11 -21.14
CA TRP A 192 8.23 -13.94 -21.29
C TRP A 192 8.76 -13.04 -20.17
N ARG A 193 9.73 -13.55 -19.40
CA ARG A 193 10.43 -12.78 -18.37
C ARG A 193 11.78 -12.36 -18.93
N VAL A 194 12.01 -11.06 -18.98
CA VAL A 194 13.27 -10.47 -19.41
C VAL A 194 14.08 -10.03 -18.19
N PRO A 195 15.41 -10.05 -18.29
CA PRO A 195 16.26 -9.57 -17.21
C PRO A 195 16.08 -8.08 -16.95
N VAL A 196 16.55 -7.64 -15.80
CA VAL A 196 16.83 -6.24 -15.51
C VAL A 196 18.30 -5.93 -15.81
N ASP A 197 18.61 -4.65 -16.01
CA ASP A 197 19.98 -4.17 -16.16
C ASP A 197 20.72 -4.10 -14.82
N LYS A 198 21.95 -3.58 -14.84
CA LYS A 198 22.79 -3.42 -13.63
C LYS A 198 22.20 -2.45 -12.59
N GLU A 199 21.25 -1.59 -12.98
CA GLU A 199 20.54 -0.68 -12.10
C GLU A 199 19.15 -1.23 -11.69
N PHE A 200 18.88 -2.49 -12.02
CA PHE A 200 17.62 -3.19 -11.73
C PHE A 200 16.40 -2.63 -12.48
N ARG A 201 16.59 -1.94 -13.61
CA ARG A 201 15.56 -1.49 -14.53
C ARG A 201 15.33 -2.53 -15.62
N ALA A 202 14.15 -2.58 -16.21
CA ALA A 202 13.85 -3.46 -17.32
C ALA A 202 14.87 -3.30 -18.46
N ASP A 203 15.49 -4.40 -18.90
CA ASP A 203 16.39 -4.38 -20.06
C ASP A 203 15.60 -4.21 -21.36
N VAL A 204 15.52 -2.96 -21.85
CA VAL A 204 14.80 -2.59 -23.09
C VAL A 204 15.26 -3.40 -24.29
N LYS A 205 16.56 -3.71 -24.39
CA LYS A 205 17.11 -4.53 -25.50
C LYS A 205 16.59 -5.96 -25.42
N ALA A 206 16.50 -6.51 -24.19
CA ALA A 206 15.92 -7.82 -23.99
C ALA A 206 14.41 -7.83 -24.29
N VAL A 207 13.67 -6.79 -23.86
CA VAL A 207 12.26 -6.62 -24.25
C VAL A 207 12.12 -6.64 -25.77
N ASN A 208 12.87 -5.82 -26.49
CA ASN A 208 12.81 -5.73 -27.96
C ASN A 208 13.07 -7.09 -28.65
N ARG A 209 14.05 -7.88 -28.17
CA ARG A 209 14.35 -9.21 -28.73
C ARG A 209 13.22 -10.22 -28.59
N HIS A 210 12.32 -10.04 -27.61
CA HIS A 210 11.21 -10.95 -27.35
C HIS A 210 9.91 -10.52 -28.03
N ILE A 211 9.83 -9.29 -28.58
CA ILE A 211 8.65 -8.82 -29.29
C ILE A 211 8.49 -9.64 -30.58
N ASN A 212 7.29 -10.16 -30.80
CA ASN A 212 6.92 -10.93 -31.98
C ASN A 212 5.43 -10.70 -32.35
N LYS A 213 4.97 -11.36 -33.41
CA LYS A 213 3.59 -11.21 -33.94
C LYS A 213 2.48 -11.57 -32.94
N ASN A 214 2.77 -12.32 -31.90
CA ASN A 214 1.83 -12.74 -30.87
C ASN A 214 1.89 -11.83 -29.62
N THR A 215 2.85 -10.91 -29.54
CA THR A 215 2.99 -10.02 -28.39
C THR A 215 1.80 -9.06 -28.32
N ILE A 216 1.06 -9.12 -27.21
CA ILE A 216 -0.10 -8.26 -26.96
C ILE A 216 0.27 -7.06 -26.07
N MET A 217 1.24 -7.24 -25.16
CA MET A 217 1.55 -6.25 -24.16
C MET A 217 2.97 -6.40 -23.64
N ILE A 218 3.60 -5.27 -23.35
CA ILE A 218 4.79 -5.15 -22.51
C ILE A 218 4.42 -4.42 -21.21
N VAL A 219 5.19 -4.63 -20.17
CA VAL A 219 4.97 -4.09 -18.82
C VAL A 219 6.18 -3.33 -18.34
N GLY A 220 5.97 -2.17 -17.72
CA GLY A 220 6.94 -1.45 -16.93
C GLY A 220 6.31 -1.04 -15.59
N SER A 221 7.14 -0.82 -14.58
CA SER A 221 6.69 -0.41 -13.24
C SER A 221 7.29 0.94 -12.85
N ALA A 222 6.51 1.77 -12.15
CA ALA A 222 6.99 3.05 -11.66
C ALA A 222 6.46 3.33 -10.23
N PRO A 223 7.23 2.90 -9.20
CA PRO A 223 8.38 1.99 -9.27
C PRO A 223 7.98 0.52 -9.14
N GLY A 224 8.91 -0.38 -9.46
CA GLY A 224 8.81 -1.80 -9.16
C GLY A 224 8.80 -2.08 -7.65
N PHE A 225 7.95 -3.01 -7.20
CA PHE A 225 7.81 -3.38 -5.79
C PHE A 225 9.11 -3.86 -5.14
N PRO A 226 9.94 -4.73 -5.78
CA PRO A 226 11.10 -5.27 -5.08
C PRO A 226 12.12 -4.20 -4.65
N HIS A 227 12.47 -3.29 -5.56
CA HIS A 227 13.64 -2.44 -5.38
C HIS A 227 13.33 -0.94 -5.37
N GLY A 228 12.08 -0.53 -5.63
CA GLY A 228 11.71 0.89 -5.64
C GLY A 228 12.25 1.69 -6.84
N ILE A 229 12.50 1.00 -7.95
CA ILE A 229 13.18 1.55 -9.13
C ILE A 229 12.16 1.70 -10.27
N ILE A 230 12.20 2.85 -10.95
CA ILE A 230 11.34 3.14 -12.11
C ILE A 230 11.96 2.53 -13.36
N ASP A 231 11.20 1.71 -14.07
CA ASP A 231 11.59 1.18 -15.38
C ASP A 231 11.69 2.30 -16.43
N PRO A 232 12.44 2.11 -17.53
CA PRO A 232 12.58 3.10 -18.60
C PRO A 232 11.30 3.19 -19.45
N ILE A 233 10.25 3.83 -18.87
CA ILE A 233 8.89 3.85 -19.44
C ILE A 233 8.85 4.55 -20.81
N GLU A 234 9.68 5.57 -21.04
CA GLU A 234 9.75 6.25 -22.34
C GLU A 234 10.25 5.29 -23.42
N ASP A 235 11.37 4.60 -23.19
CA ASP A 235 11.92 3.64 -24.13
C ASP A 235 10.97 2.46 -24.40
N LEU A 236 10.29 1.99 -23.34
CA LEU A 236 9.24 0.96 -23.47
C LEU A 236 8.03 1.48 -24.26
N GLY A 237 7.70 2.77 -24.09
CA GLY A 237 6.65 3.46 -24.83
C GLY A 237 6.94 3.56 -26.33
N ASP A 238 8.16 3.88 -26.68
CA ASP A 238 8.63 3.94 -28.05
C ASP A 238 8.58 2.55 -28.71
N LEU A 239 8.99 1.50 -28.01
CA LEU A 239 8.84 0.13 -28.49
C LEU A 239 7.37 -0.23 -28.69
N ALA A 240 6.51 0.02 -27.70
CA ALA A 240 5.09 -0.29 -27.78
C ALA A 240 4.43 0.42 -28.97
N SER A 241 4.75 1.70 -29.18
CA SER A 241 4.26 2.50 -30.30
C SER A 241 4.74 1.96 -31.65
N SER A 242 6.03 1.66 -31.78
CA SER A 242 6.65 1.17 -33.02
C SER A 242 6.07 -0.17 -33.47
N TYR A 243 5.79 -1.07 -32.52
CA TYR A 243 5.19 -2.37 -32.81
C TYR A 243 3.66 -2.36 -32.77
N GLY A 244 3.04 -1.26 -32.33
CA GLY A 244 1.60 -1.11 -32.19
C GLY A 244 1.00 -2.13 -31.21
N ILE A 245 1.69 -2.41 -30.11
CA ILE A 245 1.28 -3.28 -29.01
C ILE A 245 0.92 -2.44 -27.77
N CYS A 246 0.32 -3.05 -26.76
CA CYS A 246 0.00 -2.34 -25.52
C CYS A 246 1.23 -2.20 -24.62
N LEU A 247 1.31 -1.07 -23.90
CA LEU A 247 2.18 -0.88 -22.74
C LEU A 247 1.33 -0.63 -21.51
N HIS A 248 1.48 -1.47 -20.50
CA HIS A 248 0.91 -1.23 -19.18
C HIS A 248 1.97 -0.71 -18.23
N VAL A 249 1.66 0.34 -17.47
CA VAL A 249 2.53 0.86 -16.42
C VAL A 249 1.90 0.55 -15.06
N ASP A 250 2.60 -0.24 -14.25
CA ASP A 250 2.23 -0.50 -12.87
C ASP A 250 2.64 0.67 -11.98
N LEU A 251 1.66 1.48 -11.61
CA LEU A 251 1.77 2.60 -10.67
C LEU A 251 1.12 2.31 -9.32
N CYS A 252 0.91 1.03 -8.97
CA CYS A 252 0.27 0.68 -7.70
C CYS A 252 0.94 1.33 -6.50
N LEU A 253 2.24 1.56 -6.55
CA LEU A 253 3.00 2.28 -5.52
C LEU A 253 3.20 3.76 -5.85
N GLY A 254 3.53 4.08 -7.09
CA GLY A 254 3.96 5.41 -7.48
C GLY A 254 2.85 6.41 -7.76
N GLY A 255 1.61 5.96 -8.00
CA GLY A 255 0.54 6.81 -8.50
C GLY A 255 0.15 7.99 -7.62
N PHE A 256 0.30 7.86 -6.30
CA PHE A 256 0.05 8.92 -5.32
C PHE A 256 1.32 9.49 -4.67
N VAL A 257 2.49 9.24 -5.24
CA VAL A 257 3.78 9.83 -4.79
C VAL A 257 4.49 10.52 -5.94
N LEU A 258 4.72 9.82 -7.06
CA LEU A 258 5.55 10.34 -8.15
C LEU A 258 5.05 11.65 -8.78
N PRO A 259 3.73 11.87 -9.00
CA PRO A 259 3.23 13.16 -9.50
C PRO A 259 3.59 14.33 -8.58
N PHE A 260 3.50 14.12 -7.27
CA PHE A 260 3.83 15.13 -6.26
C PHE A 260 5.33 15.28 -6.08
N ALA A 261 6.10 14.19 -6.09
CA ALA A 261 7.56 14.24 -6.07
C ALA A 261 8.11 15.08 -7.24
N ARG A 262 7.55 14.91 -8.45
CA ARG A 262 7.88 15.75 -9.62
C ARG A 262 7.58 17.23 -9.36
N LYS A 263 6.45 17.56 -8.72
CA LYS A 263 6.10 18.95 -8.34
C LYS A 263 7.03 19.52 -7.28
N LEU A 264 7.57 18.70 -6.40
CA LEU A 264 8.58 19.07 -5.40
C LEU A 264 9.99 19.21 -5.98
N GLY A 265 10.17 18.98 -7.30
CA GLY A 265 11.47 19.13 -7.98
C GLY A 265 12.37 17.89 -7.91
N TYR A 266 11.86 16.75 -7.51
CA TYR A 266 12.62 15.49 -7.60
C TYR A 266 12.78 15.07 -9.07
N PRO A 267 13.92 14.46 -9.45
CA PRO A 267 14.20 14.05 -10.82
C PRO A 267 13.43 12.77 -11.19
N VAL A 268 12.11 12.87 -11.32
CA VAL A 268 11.23 11.77 -11.70
C VAL A 268 11.11 11.72 -13.21
N PRO A 269 11.54 10.63 -13.88
CA PRO A 269 11.37 10.46 -15.32
C PRO A 269 9.88 10.40 -15.71
N PRO A 270 9.52 10.59 -16.98
CA PRO A 270 8.16 10.36 -17.46
C PRO A 270 7.71 8.90 -17.23
N PHE A 271 6.50 8.73 -16.69
CA PHE A 271 5.99 7.40 -16.29
C PHE A 271 4.50 7.20 -16.54
N ASP A 272 3.80 8.23 -16.92
CA ASP A 272 2.33 8.29 -16.99
C ASP A 272 1.82 8.41 -18.44
N PHE A 273 0.56 8.81 -18.62
CA PHE A 273 -0.02 9.00 -19.96
C PHE A 273 0.61 10.12 -20.78
N THR A 274 1.53 10.90 -20.26
CA THR A 274 2.35 11.82 -21.07
C THR A 274 3.29 11.06 -22.01
N VAL A 275 3.64 9.81 -21.67
CA VAL A 275 4.37 8.90 -22.56
C VAL A 275 3.40 8.30 -23.59
N GLN A 276 3.65 8.56 -24.88
CA GLN A 276 2.71 8.26 -25.95
C GLN A 276 2.33 6.78 -26.07
N GLY A 277 3.25 5.86 -25.83
CA GLY A 277 3.03 4.41 -25.94
C GLY A 277 2.24 3.79 -24.79
N VAL A 278 2.06 4.50 -23.66
CA VAL A 278 1.32 3.97 -22.50
C VAL A 278 -0.15 3.82 -22.82
N THR A 279 -0.69 2.61 -22.72
CA THR A 279 -2.08 2.27 -23.05
C THR A 279 -2.96 2.06 -21.83
N SER A 280 -2.38 1.61 -20.71
CA SER A 280 -3.10 1.41 -19.44
C SER A 280 -2.17 1.60 -18.24
N ILE A 281 -2.79 1.94 -17.10
CA ILE A 281 -2.10 2.16 -15.83
C ILE A 281 -2.93 1.54 -14.69
N SER A 282 -2.27 0.90 -13.71
CA SER A 282 -2.87 0.47 -12.44
C SER A 282 -2.36 1.34 -11.29
N VAL A 283 -3.26 1.77 -10.38
CA VAL A 283 -2.96 2.68 -9.27
C VAL A 283 -3.68 2.25 -8.01
N ASP A 284 -2.97 1.96 -6.92
CA ASP A 284 -3.61 1.63 -5.64
C ASP A 284 -3.90 2.89 -4.81
N VAL A 285 -5.19 3.20 -4.66
CA VAL A 285 -5.63 4.29 -3.79
C VAL A 285 -5.39 3.93 -2.32
N HIS A 286 -5.49 2.64 -1.98
CA HIS A 286 -5.30 2.12 -0.62
C HIS A 286 -3.83 2.01 -0.15
N LYS A 287 -2.88 2.44 -0.97
CA LYS A 287 -1.46 2.56 -0.57
C LYS A 287 -1.17 4.01 -0.19
N TYR A 288 -0.38 4.72 -0.97
CA TYR A 288 -0.06 6.13 -0.68
C TYR A 288 -1.22 7.11 -0.94
N GLY A 289 -2.33 6.63 -1.52
CA GLY A 289 -3.59 7.39 -1.57
C GLY A 289 -4.35 7.39 -0.24
N LEU A 290 -3.91 6.64 0.77
CA LEU A 290 -4.42 6.61 2.15
C LEU A 290 -5.93 6.28 2.24
N ALA A 291 -6.46 5.58 1.26
CA ALA A 291 -7.84 5.09 1.22
C ALA A 291 -7.98 3.70 1.89
N PRO A 292 -9.20 3.23 2.15
CA PRO A 292 -9.45 1.91 2.72
C PRO A 292 -8.85 0.81 1.85
N LYS A 293 -8.35 -0.28 2.47
CA LYS A 293 -7.92 -1.47 1.73
C LYS A 293 -9.06 -2.00 0.87
N GLY A 294 -8.72 -2.52 -0.31
CA GLY A 294 -9.72 -2.92 -1.29
C GLY A 294 -10.10 -1.81 -2.28
N THR A 295 -9.24 -0.79 -2.45
CA THR A 295 -9.45 0.29 -3.41
C THR A 295 -8.24 0.49 -4.31
N SER A 296 -8.44 0.33 -5.61
CA SER A 296 -7.47 0.56 -6.68
C SER A 296 -8.20 1.11 -7.89
N VAL A 297 -7.46 1.63 -8.86
CA VAL A 297 -8.01 2.15 -10.12
C VAL A 297 -7.21 1.56 -11.28
N VAL A 298 -7.91 1.08 -12.31
CA VAL A 298 -7.32 0.81 -13.61
C VAL A 298 -7.74 1.90 -14.59
N LEU A 299 -6.75 2.49 -15.26
CA LEU A 299 -6.94 3.54 -16.26
C LEU A 299 -6.52 3.04 -17.65
N TYR A 300 -7.21 3.53 -18.66
CA TYR A 300 -6.94 3.27 -20.08
C TYR A 300 -6.80 4.58 -20.83
N ARG A 301 -5.91 4.63 -21.80
CA ARG A 301 -5.70 5.80 -22.65
C ARG A 301 -6.97 6.25 -23.38
N ASN A 302 -7.86 5.30 -23.74
CA ASN A 302 -9.09 5.59 -24.46
C ASN A 302 -10.16 4.51 -24.27
N HIS A 303 -11.37 4.83 -24.69
CA HIS A 303 -12.54 3.94 -24.63
C HIS A 303 -12.40 2.70 -25.52
N GLU A 304 -11.63 2.76 -26.60
CA GLU A 304 -11.42 1.63 -27.52
C GLU A 304 -10.73 0.46 -26.83
N ILE A 305 -9.81 0.73 -25.92
CA ILE A 305 -9.17 -0.30 -25.11
C ILE A 305 -10.08 -0.71 -23.94
N ARG A 306 -10.68 0.28 -23.25
CA ARG A 306 -11.50 0.04 -22.05
C ARG A 306 -12.71 -0.84 -22.35
N LYS A 307 -13.39 -0.70 -23.50
CA LYS A 307 -14.58 -1.51 -23.83
C LYS A 307 -14.31 -3.02 -23.78
N HIS A 308 -13.06 -3.44 -24.00
CA HIS A 308 -12.65 -4.84 -23.89
C HIS A 308 -12.49 -5.32 -22.43
N GLN A 309 -12.63 -4.43 -21.43
CA GLN A 309 -12.74 -4.81 -20.03
C GLN A 309 -14.10 -5.41 -19.70
N PHE A 310 -15.15 -4.90 -20.31
CA PHE A 310 -16.53 -5.22 -19.98
C PHE A 310 -16.91 -6.64 -20.41
N VAL A 311 -17.88 -7.21 -19.68
CA VAL A 311 -18.58 -8.44 -20.06
C VAL A 311 -20.05 -8.12 -20.18
N ALA A 312 -20.63 -8.39 -21.35
CA ALA A 312 -22.05 -8.24 -21.60
C ALA A 312 -22.65 -9.61 -21.96
N VAL A 313 -23.78 -9.96 -21.35
CA VAL A 313 -24.52 -11.21 -21.58
C VAL A 313 -25.94 -10.87 -21.95
N THR A 314 -26.40 -11.36 -23.10
CA THR A 314 -27.72 -11.04 -23.67
C THR A 314 -28.70 -12.20 -23.61
N GLU A 315 -28.23 -13.43 -23.43
CA GLU A 315 -29.04 -14.68 -23.49
C GLU A 315 -29.36 -15.24 -22.11
N TRP A 316 -29.06 -14.51 -21.02
CA TRP A 316 -29.35 -14.97 -19.68
C TRP A 316 -30.83 -14.75 -19.34
N THR A 317 -31.48 -15.76 -18.76
CA THR A 317 -32.89 -15.70 -18.33
C THR A 317 -33.18 -14.65 -17.26
N GLY A 318 -32.16 -14.19 -16.52
CA GLY A 318 -32.25 -13.10 -15.57
C GLY A 318 -32.26 -11.70 -16.20
N GLY A 319 -32.24 -11.61 -17.54
CA GLY A 319 -32.26 -10.36 -18.30
C GLY A 319 -30.91 -9.97 -18.89
N LEU A 320 -30.81 -8.72 -19.34
CA LEU A 320 -29.56 -8.17 -19.88
C LEU A 320 -28.59 -7.91 -18.73
N TYR A 321 -27.36 -8.41 -18.85
CA TYR A 321 -26.33 -8.22 -17.83
C TYR A 321 -25.08 -7.58 -18.46
N VAL A 322 -24.51 -6.59 -17.74
CA VAL A 322 -23.22 -6.01 -18.07
C VAL A 322 -22.46 -5.69 -16.78
N SER A 323 -21.18 -6.03 -16.75
CA SER A 323 -20.29 -5.72 -15.62
C SER A 323 -18.97 -5.12 -16.11
N PRO A 324 -18.49 -4.05 -15.45
CA PRO A 324 -17.22 -3.42 -15.82
C PRO A 324 -15.99 -4.09 -15.22
N THR A 325 -16.13 -4.91 -14.18
CA THR A 325 -15.02 -5.49 -13.41
C THR A 325 -15.14 -7.01 -13.29
N ILE A 326 -14.19 -7.66 -12.59
CA ILE A 326 -14.27 -9.11 -12.34
C ILE A 326 -15.48 -9.43 -11.47
N ALA A 327 -15.73 -8.62 -10.43
CA ALA A 327 -16.93 -8.72 -9.62
C ALA A 327 -18.13 -8.06 -10.31
N GLY A 328 -19.33 -8.62 -10.15
CA GLY A 328 -20.58 -7.97 -10.54
C GLY A 328 -20.99 -6.91 -9.52
N SER A 329 -21.36 -7.33 -8.32
CA SER A 329 -21.59 -6.43 -7.18
C SER A 329 -20.28 -5.88 -6.65
N ARG A 330 -20.25 -4.58 -6.34
CA ARG A 330 -19.05 -3.91 -5.81
C ARG A 330 -19.41 -3.14 -4.53
N PRO A 331 -18.51 -3.09 -3.54
CA PRO A 331 -18.79 -2.47 -2.24
C PRO A 331 -18.81 -0.95 -2.35
N GLY A 332 -19.99 -0.33 -2.24
CA GLY A 332 -20.13 1.12 -2.30
C GLY A 332 -19.47 1.84 -1.14
N GLY A 333 -19.40 1.22 0.04
CA GLY A 333 -18.69 1.78 1.19
C GLY A 333 -17.21 2.04 0.90
N LEU A 334 -16.50 1.11 0.26
CA LEU A 334 -15.08 1.29 -0.10
C LEU A 334 -14.90 2.39 -1.16
N ILE A 335 -15.84 2.51 -2.10
CA ILE A 335 -15.82 3.59 -3.10
C ILE A 335 -16.00 4.95 -2.43
N ALA A 336 -16.97 5.06 -1.52
CA ALA A 336 -17.20 6.29 -0.74
C ALA A 336 -16.00 6.64 0.15
N GLY A 337 -15.39 5.64 0.81
CA GLY A 337 -14.19 5.83 1.60
C GLY A 337 -13.00 6.31 0.78
N ALA A 338 -12.80 5.78 -0.41
CA ALA A 338 -11.74 6.25 -1.32
C ALA A 338 -11.99 7.69 -1.78
N TRP A 339 -13.23 8.02 -2.13
CA TRP A 339 -13.63 9.37 -2.49
C TRP A 339 -13.39 10.35 -1.34
N ALA A 340 -13.83 10.00 -0.12
CA ALA A 340 -13.64 10.82 1.07
C ALA A 340 -12.16 11.05 1.38
N ALA A 341 -11.32 10.02 1.28
CA ALA A 341 -9.87 10.12 1.46
C ALA A 341 -9.24 11.12 0.48
N MET A 342 -9.58 11.02 -0.81
CA MET A 342 -9.00 11.89 -1.83
C MET A 342 -9.48 13.34 -1.69
N ILE A 343 -10.75 13.56 -1.35
CA ILE A 343 -11.30 14.92 -1.18
C ILE A 343 -10.75 15.58 0.08
N SER A 344 -10.65 14.84 1.20
CA SER A 344 -10.20 15.41 2.48
C SER A 344 -8.73 15.80 2.45
N LEU A 345 -7.86 15.01 1.81
CA LEU A 345 -6.45 15.33 1.66
C LEU A 345 -6.23 16.41 0.59
N GLY A 346 -6.93 16.28 -0.53
CA GLY A 346 -6.76 17.19 -1.66
C GLY A 346 -5.33 17.18 -2.20
N PHE A 347 -5.03 18.09 -3.13
CA PHE A 347 -3.70 18.18 -3.74
C PHE A 347 -2.61 18.54 -2.72
N GLU A 348 -2.87 19.51 -1.85
CA GLU A 348 -1.90 20.00 -0.87
C GLU A 348 -1.55 18.97 0.20
N GLY A 349 -2.54 18.18 0.68
CA GLY A 349 -2.28 17.11 1.64
C GLY A 349 -1.38 16.02 1.05
N TYR A 350 -1.62 15.60 -0.19
CA TYR A 350 -0.74 14.64 -0.86
C TYR A 350 0.65 15.20 -1.14
N LEU A 351 0.75 16.50 -1.47
CA LEU A 351 2.03 17.16 -1.71
C LEU A 351 2.88 17.19 -0.43
N GLU A 352 2.28 17.54 0.70
CA GLU A 352 2.97 17.56 2.00
C GLU A 352 3.37 16.16 2.45
N ASN A 353 2.46 15.19 2.39
CA ASN A 353 2.76 13.79 2.70
C ASN A 353 3.93 13.26 1.87
N THR A 354 3.96 13.62 0.57
CA THR A 354 5.06 13.21 -0.31
C THR A 354 6.38 13.87 0.09
N ARG A 355 6.37 15.14 0.49
CA ARG A 355 7.56 15.84 0.95
C ARG A 355 8.19 15.12 2.14
N GLU A 356 7.40 14.87 3.19
CA GLU A 356 7.85 14.20 4.41
C GLU A 356 8.38 12.79 4.14
N ILE A 357 7.65 12.01 3.34
CA ILE A 357 8.03 10.64 2.97
C ILE A 357 9.35 10.64 2.18
N MET A 358 9.51 11.54 1.21
CA MET A 358 10.72 11.58 0.39
C MET A 358 11.95 12.07 1.19
N GLU A 359 11.79 12.99 2.12
CA GLU A 359 12.85 13.44 3.03
C GLU A 359 13.26 12.32 3.99
N ALA A 360 12.30 11.63 4.60
CA ALA A 360 12.56 10.46 5.44
C ALA A 360 13.27 9.35 4.65
N SER A 361 12.83 9.08 3.41
CA SER A 361 13.44 8.08 2.53
C SER A 361 14.89 8.40 2.22
N LYS A 362 15.24 9.65 1.91
CA LYS A 362 16.63 10.08 1.70
C LYS A 362 17.47 9.92 2.95
N SER A 363 16.91 10.26 4.11
CA SER A 363 17.59 10.11 5.39
C SER A 363 17.90 8.65 5.71
N ILE A 364 16.92 7.75 5.45
CA ILE A 364 17.10 6.30 5.60
C ILE A 364 18.13 5.77 4.60
N GLN A 365 18.08 6.17 3.32
CA GLN A 365 19.07 5.76 2.32
C GLN A 365 20.49 6.13 2.76
N LYS A 366 20.70 7.38 3.20
CA LYS A 366 21.99 7.83 3.70
C LYS A 366 22.43 7.01 4.92
N GLY A 367 21.53 6.80 5.88
CA GLY A 367 21.85 6.05 7.09
C GLY A 367 22.17 4.59 6.85
N ILE A 368 21.57 3.95 5.82
CA ILE A 368 21.93 2.58 5.38
C ILE A 368 23.32 2.58 4.72
N GLN A 369 23.63 3.57 3.87
CA GLN A 369 24.96 3.71 3.25
C GLN A 369 26.09 3.93 4.26
N ASP A 370 25.78 4.51 5.42
CA ASP A 370 26.71 4.71 6.53
C ASP A 370 26.98 3.42 7.34
N ILE A 371 26.33 2.28 7.01
CA ILE A 371 26.56 0.96 7.62
C ILE A 371 27.44 0.14 6.66
N PRO A 372 28.72 -0.10 7.00
CA PRO A 372 29.69 -0.69 6.06
C PRO A 372 29.32 -2.11 5.59
N GLU A 373 28.55 -2.85 6.38
CA GLU A 373 28.11 -4.20 6.08
C GLU A 373 26.97 -4.26 5.08
N LEU A 374 26.30 -3.13 4.78
CA LEU A 374 25.11 -3.06 3.94
C LEU A 374 25.39 -2.34 2.63
N PHE A 375 24.65 -2.72 1.59
CA PHE A 375 24.61 -1.98 0.32
C PHE A 375 23.18 -1.84 -0.17
N ILE A 376 22.87 -0.69 -0.81
CA ILE A 376 21.58 -0.44 -1.42
C ILE A 376 21.50 -1.10 -2.79
N ILE A 377 20.38 -1.75 -3.09
CA ILE A 377 20.10 -2.36 -4.39
C ILE A 377 19.70 -1.26 -5.40
N GLY A 378 20.53 -1.11 -6.43
CA GLY A 378 20.28 -0.13 -7.49
C GLY A 378 20.24 1.31 -6.97
N ARG A 379 19.42 2.15 -7.60
CA ARG A 379 19.20 3.54 -7.20
C ARG A 379 17.71 3.79 -6.97
N PRO A 380 17.25 3.76 -5.71
CA PRO A 380 15.84 3.98 -5.40
C PRO A 380 15.34 5.35 -5.90
N ASP A 381 14.24 5.33 -6.64
CA ASP A 381 13.65 6.54 -7.25
C ASP A 381 12.55 7.15 -6.39
N MET A 382 12.07 6.43 -5.35
CA MET A 382 10.95 6.85 -4.51
C MET A 382 11.17 6.44 -3.04
N SER A 383 10.11 6.02 -2.38
CA SER A 383 10.02 5.71 -0.94
C SER A 383 10.30 4.23 -0.59
N ILE A 384 10.69 3.40 -1.55
CA ILE A 384 11.05 2.01 -1.32
C ILE A 384 12.56 1.90 -1.41
N ILE A 385 13.17 1.31 -0.37
CA ILE A 385 14.62 1.18 -0.27
C ILE A 385 14.95 -0.28 -0.04
N ALA A 386 15.53 -0.93 -1.05
CA ALA A 386 16.01 -2.29 -0.95
C ALA A 386 17.51 -2.31 -0.64
N PHE A 387 17.92 -3.17 0.27
CA PHE A 387 19.30 -3.31 0.67
C PHE A 387 19.66 -4.76 1.00
N GLY A 388 20.92 -5.09 0.84
CA GLY A 388 21.48 -6.40 1.07
C GLY A 388 22.80 -6.33 1.82
N SER A 389 23.43 -7.49 2.01
CA SER A 389 24.75 -7.63 2.63
C SER A 389 25.52 -8.79 2.02
N ASP A 390 26.83 -8.60 1.86
CA ASP A 390 27.78 -9.67 1.53
C ASP A 390 28.55 -10.17 2.78
N VAL A 391 28.28 -9.56 3.94
CA VAL A 391 29.02 -9.80 5.19
C VAL A 391 28.19 -10.59 6.20
N VAL A 392 26.87 -10.29 6.31
CA VAL A 392 25.94 -10.92 7.22
C VAL A 392 24.74 -11.48 6.47
N ASP A 393 24.06 -12.49 7.02
CA ASP A 393 22.79 -12.94 6.45
C ASP A 393 21.72 -11.87 6.67
N ILE A 394 21.26 -11.28 5.56
CA ILE A 394 20.27 -10.18 5.59
C ILE A 394 18.90 -10.63 6.11
N PHE A 395 18.57 -11.91 6.01
CA PHE A 395 17.32 -12.45 6.52
C PHE A 395 17.38 -12.62 8.04
N GLU A 396 18.54 -12.96 8.61
CA GLU A 396 18.75 -12.94 10.06
C GLU A 396 18.67 -11.52 10.61
N VAL A 397 19.25 -10.53 9.90
CA VAL A 397 19.06 -9.10 10.24
C VAL A 397 17.59 -8.73 10.24
N ASN A 398 16.82 -9.19 9.24
CA ASN A 398 15.38 -8.95 9.18
C ASN A 398 14.62 -9.56 10.36
N ASP A 399 14.98 -10.77 10.78
CA ASP A 399 14.36 -11.43 11.93
C ASP A 399 14.64 -10.66 13.24
N VAL A 400 15.86 -10.16 13.44
CA VAL A 400 16.19 -9.29 14.57
C VAL A 400 15.42 -7.96 14.53
N MET A 401 15.31 -7.33 13.35
CA MET A 401 14.50 -6.13 13.15
C MET A 401 13.02 -6.39 13.46
N SER A 402 12.50 -7.54 13.04
CA SER A 402 11.12 -7.96 13.32
C SER A 402 10.86 -8.11 14.82
N SER A 403 11.82 -8.63 15.58
CA SER A 403 11.72 -8.73 17.05
C SER A 403 11.66 -7.37 17.75
N LYS A 404 12.19 -6.31 17.11
CA LYS A 404 12.10 -4.91 17.57
C LYS A 404 10.84 -4.18 17.07
N GLY A 405 9.96 -4.88 16.35
CA GLY A 405 8.69 -4.35 15.86
C GLY A 405 8.78 -3.67 14.47
N TRP A 406 9.88 -3.84 13.75
CA TRP A 406 10.00 -3.41 12.36
C TRP A 406 9.57 -4.52 11.41
N HIS A 407 8.91 -4.14 10.32
CA HIS A 407 8.52 -5.08 9.30
C HIS A 407 9.21 -4.73 7.97
N LEU A 408 10.20 -5.50 7.58
CA LEU A 408 10.86 -5.41 6.29
C LEU A 408 10.40 -6.58 5.42
N ASN A 409 10.27 -6.33 4.12
CA ASN A 409 9.89 -7.40 3.20
C ASN A 409 11.15 -8.12 2.70
N ALA A 410 11.21 -9.42 2.90
CA ALA A 410 12.28 -10.25 2.37
C ALA A 410 12.14 -10.41 0.85
N LEU A 411 13.25 -10.26 0.15
CA LEU A 411 13.39 -10.35 -1.30
C LEU A 411 14.35 -11.46 -1.70
N GLN A 412 14.25 -11.90 -2.95
CA GLN A 412 15.15 -12.89 -3.52
C GLN A 412 15.69 -12.43 -4.88
N ARG A 413 16.93 -12.84 -5.19
CA ARG A 413 17.59 -12.61 -6.49
C ARG A 413 17.80 -11.14 -6.84
N PRO A 414 18.66 -10.47 -6.05
CA PRO A 414 19.51 -10.99 -4.98
C PRO A 414 18.78 -11.10 -3.62
N ASN A 415 19.39 -11.86 -2.68
CA ASN A 415 18.94 -11.89 -1.30
C ASN A 415 19.07 -10.49 -0.70
N SER A 416 17.95 -9.95 -0.26
CA SER A 416 17.87 -8.57 0.23
C SER A 416 16.57 -8.38 1.02
N VAL A 417 16.42 -7.24 1.62
CA VAL A 417 15.18 -6.80 2.24
C VAL A 417 14.84 -5.40 1.76
N HIS A 418 13.57 -5.01 1.82
CA HIS A 418 13.22 -3.62 1.59
C HIS A 418 12.30 -3.05 2.67
N ILE A 419 12.39 -1.74 2.84
CA ILE A 419 11.44 -0.92 3.59
C ILE A 419 10.62 -0.08 2.62
N CYS A 420 9.30 -0.06 2.83
CA CYS A 420 8.42 0.91 2.18
C CYS A 420 8.20 2.07 3.16
N VAL A 421 8.85 3.21 2.92
CA VAL A 421 8.78 4.37 3.80
C VAL A 421 7.42 5.04 3.69
N THR A 422 6.76 5.28 4.82
CA THR A 422 5.47 5.95 4.96
C THR A 422 5.56 7.07 5.99
N LEU A 423 4.49 7.84 6.19
CA LEU A 423 4.43 8.89 7.23
C LEU A 423 4.72 8.36 8.63
N GLN A 424 4.40 7.10 8.92
CA GLN A 424 4.71 6.48 10.23
C GLN A 424 6.22 6.39 10.51
N HIS A 425 7.04 6.37 9.47
CA HIS A 425 8.50 6.32 9.61
C HIS A 425 9.12 7.70 9.86
N VAL A 426 8.45 8.79 9.45
CA VAL A 426 8.97 10.17 9.56
C VAL A 426 9.48 10.50 10.97
N PRO A 427 8.68 10.32 12.05
CA PRO A 427 9.13 10.64 13.40
C PRO A 427 10.14 9.65 13.98
N VAL A 428 10.41 8.53 13.34
CA VAL A 428 11.19 7.41 13.91
C VAL A 428 12.40 6.99 13.07
N VAL A 429 12.79 7.78 12.06
CA VAL A 429 13.93 7.50 11.17
C VAL A 429 15.20 7.17 11.96
N GLN A 430 15.52 7.95 12.99
CA GLN A 430 16.74 7.74 13.79
C GLN A 430 16.69 6.48 14.65
N ILE A 431 15.50 6.12 15.13
CA ILE A 431 15.27 4.89 15.89
C ILE A 431 15.45 3.70 14.95
N PHE A 432 14.86 3.76 13.75
CA PHE A 432 15.01 2.73 12.71
C PHE A 432 16.49 2.49 12.37
N LEU A 433 17.24 3.56 12.10
CA LEU A 433 18.66 3.45 11.74
C LEU A 433 19.53 2.94 12.87
N LYS A 434 19.22 3.31 14.12
CA LYS A 434 19.89 2.76 15.29
C LYS A 434 19.61 1.26 15.42
N ASP A 435 18.33 0.87 15.37
CA ASP A 435 17.93 -0.53 15.49
C ASP A 435 18.52 -1.38 14.36
N LEU A 436 18.64 -0.83 13.16
CA LEU A 436 19.27 -1.53 12.03
C LEU A 436 20.77 -1.78 12.28
N ARG A 437 21.52 -0.76 12.73
CA ARG A 437 22.95 -0.92 13.11
C ARG A 437 23.13 -1.97 14.21
N ASP A 438 22.33 -1.87 15.25
CA ASP A 438 22.37 -2.81 16.38
C ASP A 438 22.02 -4.25 15.91
N SER A 439 21.09 -4.39 14.96
CA SER A 439 20.69 -5.69 14.44
C SER A 439 21.80 -6.30 13.56
N VAL A 440 22.45 -5.50 12.69
CA VAL A 440 23.61 -5.94 11.90
C VAL A 440 24.75 -6.39 12.82
N GLN A 441 25.04 -5.62 13.86
CA GLN A 441 26.08 -5.97 14.85
C GLN A 441 25.73 -7.26 15.60
N THR A 442 24.47 -7.43 16.00
CA THR A 442 24.00 -8.64 16.68
C THR A 442 24.22 -9.89 15.82
N VAL A 443 23.83 -9.84 14.55
CA VAL A 443 24.02 -10.98 13.62
C VAL A 443 25.50 -11.23 13.32
N LYS A 444 26.31 -10.18 13.24
CA LYS A 444 27.76 -10.29 13.03
C LYS A 444 28.47 -10.98 14.19
N GLU A 445 28.07 -10.70 15.41
CA GLU A 445 28.63 -11.29 16.63
C GLU A 445 28.09 -12.68 16.93
N ASN A 446 26.81 -12.92 16.64
CA ASN A 446 26.09 -14.16 16.93
C ASN A 446 25.30 -14.61 15.70
N PRO A 447 25.96 -15.10 14.64
CA PRO A 447 25.27 -15.60 13.45
C PRO A 447 24.45 -16.84 13.78
N GLY A 448 23.25 -16.91 13.23
CA GLY A 448 22.33 -18.03 13.35
C GLY A 448 20.87 -17.60 13.39
N PRO A 449 19.95 -18.49 12.93
CA PRO A 449 18.54 -18.15 12.82
C PRO A 449 17.90 -17.86 14.19
N VAL A 450 17.13 -16.80 14.26
CA VAL A 450 16.27 -16.49 15.40
C VAL A 450 15.14 -17.53 15.47
N ASN A 451 14.85 -18.05 16.66
CA ASN A 451 13.75 -19.01 16.87
C ASN A 451 12.41 -18.40 16.41
N GLY A 452 11.75 -19.08 15.44
CA GLY A 452 10.50 -18.61 14.83
C GLY A 452 10.67 -17.54 13.75
N GLY A 453 11.90 -17.23 13.32
CA GLY A 453 12.18 -16.29 12.25
C GLY A 453 11.94 -16.85 10.85
N PHE A 454 11.91 -15.97 9.85
CA PHE A 454 11.74 -16.32 8.44
C PHE A 454 13.05 -16.64 7.70
N ALA A 455 14.21 -16.32 8.27
CA ALA A 455 15.51 -16.55 7.65
C ALA A 455 15.71 -18.01 7.19
N PRO A 456 15.37 -19.04 7.97
CA PRO A 456 15.50 -20.43 7.53
C PRO A 456 14.65 -20.76 6.29
N ILE A 457 13.44 -20.20 6.22
CA ILE A 457 12.49 -20.44 5.10
C ILE A 457 13.03 -19.83 3.82
N TYR A 458 13.48 -18.57 3.85
CA TYR A 458 14.03 -17.89 2.68
C TYR A 458 15.38 -18.48 2.27
N GLY A 459 16.23 -18.85 3.23
CA GLY A 459 17.50 -19.53 2.98
C GLY A 459 17.32 -20.89 2.34
N ALA A 460 16.36 -21.70 2.81
CA ALA A 460 16.02 -23.01 2.23
C ALA A 460 15.39 -22.84 0.85
N ALA A 461 14.37 -21.99 0.70
CA ALA A 461 13.70 -21.74 -0.57
C ALA A 461 14.67 -21.20 -1.64
N GLY A 462 15.65 -20.38 -1.26
CA GLY A 462 16.70 -19.88 -2.15
C GLY A 462 17.62 -20.98 -2.69
N LYS A 463 17.88 -22.02 -1.89
CA LYS A 463 18.79 -23.13 -2.21
C LYS A 463 18.10 -24.32 -2.91
N MET A 464 16.76 -24.42 -2.85
CA MET A 464 16.00 -25.49 -3.51
C MET A 464 16.05 -25.34 -5.03
N PRO A 465 16.59 -26.33 -5.77
CA PRO A 465 16.61 -26.27 -7.24
C PRO A 465 15.24 -26.49 -7.85
N ASP A 466 14.41 -27.34 -7.22
CA ASP A 466 13.06 -27.65 -7.69
C ASP A 466 12.06 -26.60 -7.18
N ARG A 467 11.65 -25.72 -8.09
CA ARG A 467 10.65 -24.68 -7.81
C ARG A 467 9.23 -25.21 -7.74
N GLY A 468 8.94 -26.38 -8.32
CA GLY A 468 7.66 -27.06 -8.18
C GLY A 468 7.39 -27.41 -6.73
N MET A 469 8.37 -28.03 -6.05
CA MET A 469 8.27 -28.37 -4.63
C MET A 469 8.03 -27.13 -3.74
N VAL A 470 8.69 -26.00 -4.04
CA VAL A 470 8.43 -24.73 -3.31
C VAL A 470 7.01 -24.23 -3.55
N GLN A 471 6.48 -24.35 -4.77
CA GLN A 471 5.12 -23.99 -5.10
C GLN A 471 4.11 -24.85 -4.35
N ASP A 472 4.31 -26.16 -4.30
CA ASP A 472 3.40 -27.08 -3.59
C ASP A 472 3.38 -26.78 -2.10
N LEU A 473 4.53 -26.52 -1.47
CA LEU A 473 4.63 -26.11 -0.06
C LEU A 473 3.85 -24.80 0.21
N LEU A 474 3.93 -23.82 -0.69
CA LEU A 474 3.18 -22.57 -0.55
C LEU A 474 1.67 -22.77 -0.67
N ILE A 475 1.24 -23.69 -1.55
CA ILE A 475 -0.18 -24.04 -1.71
C ILE A 475 -0.70 -24.72 -0.45
N GLU A 476 0.07 -25.69 0.07
CA GLU A 476 -0.29 -26.44 1.29
C GLU A 476 -0.31 -25.54 2.52
N PHE A 477 0.62 -24.57 2.61
CA PHE A 477 0.58 -23.54 3.65
C PHE A 477 -0.70 -22.71 3.61
N MET A 478 -1.14 -22.28 2.42
CA MET A 478 -2.39 -21.54 2.28
C MET A 478 -3.60 -22.38 2.64
N ASP A 479 -3.65 -23.65 2.20
CA ASP A 479 -4.74 -24.58 2.50
C ASP A 479 -4.87 -24.84 4.01
N SER A 480 -3.73 -24.96 4.70
CA SER A 480 -3.69 -25.15 6.16
C SER A 480 -4.02 -23.88 6.97
N SER A 481 -4.01 -22.70 6.32
CA SER A 481 -4.26 -21.39 6.96
C SER A 481 -5.71 -20.91 6.82
N CYS A 482 -6.52 -21.58 6.01
CA CYS A 482 -7.94 -21.35 5.79
C CYS A 482 -8.79 -22.44 6.44
#